data_e9d4fec10c2d94c4a48ee085e550efab
#
_entry.id   e9d4fec10c2d94c4a48ee085e550efab
#
_cell.length_a   1.000
_cell.length_b   1.000
_cell.length_c   1.000
_cell.angle_alpha   90.00
_cell.angle_beta   90.00
_cell.angle_gamma   90.00
#
_symmetry.space_group_name_H-M   'P 1'
#
loop_
_entity.id
_entity.type
_entity.pdbx_description
1 polymer ?
#
loop_
_entity_poly.entity_id
_entity_poly.type
_entity_poly.pdbx_seq_one_letter_code
_entity_poly.pdbx_strand_id
1 'polypeptide(L)'
;MGNKIKAAIIGPGNIGTDLLIKAQRSALIEPVWMVGVDAESSGLVRAAQMGIKTTADGVEGMLPTMHDDGVQICFDATSAYVHAENSRKVNEQGAVLIDLTLSLIHISEPTRP
;
A
#
# COMPACT_ATOMS: atom_id res chain seq x y z
N MET A 1 18.83 7.88 -13.25
CA MET A 1 18.58 7.36 -12.83
C MET A 1 17.48 7.32 -12.27
N GLY A 2 16.68 7.03 -12.33
CA GLY A 2 15.56 6.84 -12.02
C GLY A 2 15.17 6.80 -10.65
N ASN A 3 14.83 7.80 -10.11
CA ASN A 3 14.38 7.82 -8.79
C ASN A 3 12.91 7.51 -8.80
N LYS A 4 12.59 6.30 -8.38
CA LYS A 4 11.19 5.94 -8.28
C LYS A 4 10.64 6.40 -6.95
N ILE A 5 9.33 6.65 -6.91
CA ILE A 5 8.65 7.00 -5.68
C ILE A 5 8.43 5.72 -4.90
N LYS A 6 8.91 5.66 -3.68
CA LYS A 6 8.78 4.46 -2.87
C LYS A 6 7.41 4.42 -2.23
N ALA A 7 6.75 3.30 -2.35
CA ALA A 7 5.38 3.16 -1.95
C ALA A 7 5.16 1.96 -1.06
N ALA A 8 4.14 2.06 -0.21
CA ALA A 8 3.68 0.95 0.58
C ALA A 8 2.26 0.62 0.14
N ILE A 9 1.91 -0.65 0.21
CA ILE A 9 0.56 -1.08 -0.11
C ILE A 9 -0.03 -1.66 1.15
N ILE A 10 -1.19 -1.14 1.56
CA ILE A 10 -1.84 -1.57 2.78
C ILE A 10 -3.08 -2.35 2.40
N GLY A 11 -3.19 -3.56 2.90
CA GLY A 11 -4.31 -4.42 2.57
C GLY A 11 -3.98 -5.39 1.46
N PRO A 12 -3.50 -6.59 1.80
CA PRO A 12 -2.98 -7.53 0.80
C PRO A 12 -4.04 -8.43 0.17
N GLY A 13 -5.27 -8.03 0.12
CA GLY A 13 -6.31 -8.80 -0.56
C GLY A 13 -6.14 -8.73 -2.07
N ASN A 14 -7.19 -9.08 -2.80
CA ASN A 14 -7.09 -9.13 -4.25
C ASN A 14 -6.69 -7.79 -4.86
N ILE A 15 -7.25 -6.70 -4.33
CA ILE A 15 -6.94 -5.38 -4.85
C ILE A 15 -5.50 -5.00 -4.55
N GLY A 16 -5.06 -5.25 -3.33
CA GLY A 16 -3.70 -4.91 -2.94
C GLY A 16 -2.67 -5.73 -3.69
N THR A 17 -2.96 -7.02 -3.90
CA THR A 17 -2.04 -7.89 -4.62
C THR A 17 -1.93 -7.46 -6.08
N ASP A 18 -3.04 -7.12 -6.69
CA ASP A 18 -3.03 -6.66 -8.08
C ASP A 18 -2.26 -5.36 -8.20
N LEU A 19 -2.46 -4.46 -7.24
CA LEU A 19 -1.74 -3.20 -7.25
C LEU A 19 -0.24 -3.42 -7.07
N LEU A 20 0.14 -4.38 -6.23
CA LEU A 20 1.53 -4.69 -6.03
C LEU A 20 2.19 -5.11 -7.34
N ILE A 21 1.51 -5.96 -8.10
CA ILE A 21 2.05 -6.42 -9.37
C ILE A 21 2.18 -5.26 -10.35
N LYS A 22 1.18 -4.40 -10.39
CA LYS A 22 1.23 -3.25 -11.30
C LYS A 22 2.30 -2.26 -10.89
N ALA A 23 2.46 -2.04 -9.59
CA ALA A 23 3.49 -1.12 -9.12
C ALA A 23 4.88 -1.66 -9.42
N GLN A 24 5.04 -2.98 -9.34
CA GLN A 24 6.32 -3.58 -9.61
C GLN A 24 6.74 -3.35 -11.07
N ARG A 25 5.77 -3.22 -11.96
CA ARG A 25 6.06 -2.99 -13.37
C ARG A 25 6.18 -1.51 -13.70
N SER A 26 5.84 -0.64 -12.77
CA SER A 26 5.86 0.79 -13.05
C SER A 26 7.27 1.33 -13.11
N ALA A 27 7.51 2.24 -14.01
CA ALA A 27 8.78 2.94 -14.08
C ALA A 27 8.85 4.08 -13.06
N LEU A 28 7.72 4.43 -12.44
CA LEU A 28 7.65 5.58 -11.56
C LEU A 28 7.52 5.21 -10.08
N ILE A 29 7.07 4.00 -9.78
CA ILE A 29 6.79 3.60 -8.42
C ILE A 29 7.55 2.34 -8.07
N GLU A 30 8.13 2.32 -6.87
CA GLU A 30 8.81 1.15 -6.38
C GLU A 30 8.13 0.70 -5.10
N PRO A 31 7.43 -0.45 -5.11
CA PRO A 31 6.80 -0.94 -3.89
C PRO A 31 7.87 -1.48 -2.93
N VAL A 32 7.88 -0.98 -1.71
CA VAL A 32 8.88 -1.40 -0.73
C VAL A 32 8.24 -2.07 0.49
N TRP A 33 6.95 -1.87 0.71
CA TRP A 33 6.25 -2.47 1.84
C TRP A 33 4.90 -3.01 1.43
N MET A 34 4.55 -4.19 1.96
CA MET A 34 3.20 -4.74 1.84
C MET A 34 2.71 -4.97 3.25
N VAL A 35 1.64 -4.28 3.62
CA VAL A 35 1.14 -4.24 4.98
C VAL A 35 -0.20 -4.96 5.08
N GLY A 36 -0.32 -5.87 6.01
CA GLY A 36 -1.57 -6.60 6.22
C GLY A 36 -1.74 -6.95 7.67
N VAL A 37 -2.76 -7.71 7.99
CA VAL A 37 -3.03 -8.13 9.35
C VAL A 37 -3.07 -9.64 9.50
N ASP A 38 -2.83 -10.38 8.43
CA ASP A 38 -2.85 -11.83 8.44
C ASP A 38 -1.60 -12.34 7.78
N ALA A 39 -0.71 -12.94 8.56
CA ALA A 39 0.58 -13.39 8.04
C ALA A 39 0.46 -14.46 6.97
N GLU A 40 -0.68 -15.15 6.93
CA GLU A 40 -0.87 -16.21 5.93
C GLU A 40 -1.54 -15.69 4.67
N SER A 41 -1.80 -14.41 4.60
CA SER A 41 -2.40 -13.82 3.43
C SER A 41 -1.53 -14.07 2.20
N SER A 42 -2.15 -14.46 1.09
CA SER A 42 -1.40 -14.74 -0.14
C SER A 42 -0.68 -13.48 -0.63
N GLY A 43 -1.24 -12.31 -0.38
CA GLY A 43 -0.59 -11.08 -0.79
C GLY A 43 0.72 -10.84 -0.06
N LEU A 44 0.76 -11.14 1.24
CA LEU A 44 1.99 -10.98 2.00
C LEU A 44 3.02 -12.03 1.58
N VAL A 45 2.58 -13.26 1.37
CA VAL A 45 3.49 -14.31 0.92
C VAL A 45 4.10 -13.93 -0.42
N ARG A 46 3.27 -13.43 -1.33
CA ARG A 46 3.76 -13.06 -2.65
C ARG A 46 4.74 -11.90 -2.57
N ALA A 47 4.44 -10.90 -1.75
CA ALA A 47 5.34 -9.77 -1.60
C ALA A 47 6.68 -10.19 -1.03
N ALA A 48 6.67 -11.10 -0.07
CA ALA A 48 7.92 -11.58 0.50
C ALA A 48 8.75 -12.31 -0.55
N GLN A 49 8.09 -13.06 -1.43
CA GLN A 49 8.79 -13.76 -2.50
C GLN A 49 9.41 -12.79 -3.50
N MET A 50 8.87 -11.59 -3.59
CA MET A 50 9.38 -10.57 -4.49
C MET A 50 10.46 -9.72 -3.84
N GLY A 51 10.82 -10.02 -2.61
CA GLY A 51 11.84 -9.24 -1.91
C GLY A 51 11.32 -7.97 -1.27
N ILE A 52 10.02 -7.85 -1.10
CA ILE A 52 9.40 -6.67 -0.53
C ILE A 52 9.18 -6.90 0.96
N LYS A 53 9.39 -5.86 1.77
CA LYS A 53 9.17 -6.00 3.20
C LYS A 53 7.69 -6.19 3.49
N THR A 54 7.39 -7.04 4.44
CA THR A 54 6.00 -7.32 4.79
C THR A 54 5.80 -7.27 6.29
N THR A 55 4.56 -7.01 6.70
CA THR A 55 4.20 -7.07 8.10
C THR A 55 2.74 -7.51 8.20
N ALA A 56 2.44 -8.26 9.24
CA ALA A 56 1.07 -8.66 9.54
C ALA A 56 0.52 -7.88 10.73
N ASP A 57 1.21 -6.85 11.16
CA ASP A 57 0.79 -6.03 12.29
C ASP A 57 0.09 -4.73 11.88
N GLY A 58 -0.38 -4.67 10.64
CA GLY A 58 -0.97 -3.45 10.13
C GLY A 58 0.07 -2.38 9.91
N VAL A 59 -0.34 -1.13 9.76
CA VAL A 59 0.62 -0.06 9.50
C VAL A 59 1.61 0.09 10.63
N GLU A 60 1.25 -0.35 11.83
CA GLU A 60 2.16 -0.17 12.97
C GLU A 60 3.40 -1.01 12.84
N GLY A 61 3.35 -2.10 12.07
CA GLY A 61 4.56 -2.86 11.81
C GLY A 61 5.50 -2.16 10.85
N MET A 62 4.98 -1.24 10.07
CA MET A 62 5.78 -0.50 9.12
C MET A 62 6.26 0.84 9.67
N LEU A 63 5.46 1.49 10.52
CA LEU A 63 5.73 2.86 10.96
C LEU A 63 7.14 3.10 11.49
N PRO A 64 7.70 2.20 12.31
CA PRO A 64 9.01 2.50 12.91
C PRO A 64 10.13 2.68 11.90
N THR A 65 10.03 2.06 10.73
CA THR A 65 11.11 2.13 9.76
C THR A 65 10.68 2.74 8.43
N MET A 66 9.41 3.09 8.26
CA MET A 66 8.97 3.54 6.94
C MET A 66 9.68 4.82 6.50
N HIS A 67 10.00 5.70 7.44
CA HIS A 67 10.70 6.92 7.08
C HIS A 67 12.13 6.59 6.59
N ASP A 68 12.79 5.67 7.27
CA ASP A 68 14.13 5.26 6.85
C ASP A 68 14.09 4.52 5.53
N ASP A 69 13.00 3.82 5.26
CA ASP A 69 12.85 3.10 4.00
C ASP A 69 12.48 4.04 2.86
N GLY A 70 12.23 5.30 3.16
CA GLY A 70 11.93 6.27 2.13
C GLY A 70 10.52 6.22 1.59
N VAL A 71 9.58 5.64 2.33
CA VAL A 71 8.19 5.52 1.87
C VAL A 71 7.60 6.92 1.78
N GLN A 72 7.13 7.28 0.61
CA GLN A 72 6.55 8.59 0.36
C GLN A 72 5.05 8.54 0.17
N ILE A 73 4.51 7.41 -0.26
CA ILE A 73 3.11 7.29 -0.55
C ILE A 73 2.62 5.92 -0.12
N CYS A 74 1.43 5.84 0.40
CA CYS A 74 0.83 4.58 0.81
C CYS A 74 -0.50 4.42 0.10
N PHE A 75 -0.70 3.27 -0.53
CA PHE A 75 -1.97 2.96 -1.18
C PHE A 75 -2.78 2.10 -0.22
N ASP A 76 -3.92 2.59 0.20
CA ASP A 76 -4.74 1.91 1.22
C ASP A 76 -5.92 1.22 0.55
N ALA A 77 -5.87 -0.10 0.53
CA ALA A 77 -6.94 -0.92 -0.01
C ALA A 77 -7.80 -1.53 1.10
N THR A 78 -7.68 -1.01 2.31
CA THR A 78 -8.49 -1.49 3.43
C THR A 78 -9.84 -0.77 3.42
N SER A 79 -10.70 -1.14 4.36
CA SER A 79 -12.01 -0.52 4.42
C SER A 79 -11.90 0.94 4.89
N ALA A 80 -12.91 1.71 4.56
CA ALA A 80 -12.95 3.11 4.98
C ALA A 80 -12.93 3.24 6.49
N TYR A 81 -13.38 2.22 7.19
CA TYR A 81 -13.40 2.24 8.63
C TYR A 81 -11.98 2.36 9.21
N VAL A 82 -11.02 1.72 8.60
CA VAL A 82 -9.65 1.73 9.08
C VAL A 82 -8.84 2.85 8.44
N HIS A 83 -9.31 3.36 7.32
CA HIS A 83 -8.56 4.29 6.50
C HIS A 83 -8.18 5.57 7.25
N ALA A 84 -9.10 6.15 8.00
CA ALA A 84 -8.84 7.44 8.66
C ALA A 84 -7.69 7.32 9.65
N GLU A 85 -7.65 6.22 10.39
CA GLU A 85 -6.60 6.04 11.36
C GLU A 85 -5.28 5.77 10.70
N ASN A 86 -5.28 4.97 9.64
CA ASN A 86 -4.06 4.71 8.88
C ASN A 86 -3.52 6.00 8.28
N SER A 87 -4.41 6.85 7.78
CA SER A 87 -4.01 8.11 7.17
C SER A 87 -3.29 8.99 8.19
N ARG A 88 -3.84 9.10 9.40
CA ARG A 88 -3.22 9.90 10.42
C ARG A 88 -1.82 9.39 10.76
N LYS A 89 -1.70 8.07 10.88
CA LYS A 89 -0.43 7.47 11.28
C LYS A 89 0.65 7.65 10.22
N VAL A 90 0.31 7.42 8.96
CA VAL A 90 1.33 7.56 7.92
C VAL A 90 1.66 9.02 7.64
N ASN A 91 0.69 9.92 7.82
CA ASN A 91 0.97 11.33 7.62
C ASN A 91 1.96 11.84 8.67
N GLU A 92 1.92 11.29 9.86
CA GLU A 92 2.87 11.67 10.89
C GLU A 92 4.30 11.27 10.51
N GLN A 93 4.45 10.30 9.62
CA GLN A 93 5.75 9.88 9.17
C GLN A 93 6.15 10.58 7.87
N GLY A 94 5.37 11.55 7.43
CA GLY A 94 5.73 12.32 6.26
C GLY A 94 5.26 11.72 4.94
N ALA A 95 4.42 10.71 4.99
CA ALA A 95 3.92 10.07 3.76
C ALA A 95 2.47 10.46 3.51
N VAL A 96 2.04 10.29 2.27
CA VAL A 96 0.67 10.59 1.87
C VAL A 96 -0.06 9.26 1.69
N LEU A 97 -1.29 9.18 2.15
CA LEU A 97 -2.07 7.97 2.01
C LEU A 97 -3.19 8.19 0.99
N ILE A 98 -3.29 7.28 0.04
CA ILE A 98 -4.30 7.35 -1.01
C ILE A 98 -5.31 6.24 -0.77
N ASP A 99 -6.59 6.61 -0.71
CA ASP A 99 -7.67 5.68 -0.42
C ASP A 99 -8.12 5.04 -1.73
N LEU A 100 -7.74 3.79 -1.91
CA LEU A 100 -8.11 3.09 -3.13
C LEU A 100 -9.57 2.67 -3.13
N THR A 101 -10.15 2.51 -1.97
CA THR A 101 -11.57 2.16 -1.90
C THR A 101 -12.40 3.24 -2.58
N LEU A 102 -12.08 4.49 -2.29
CA LEU A 102 -12.81 5.58 -2.91
C LEU A 102 -12.50 5.66 -4.40
N SER A 103 -11.26 5.43 -4.76
CA SER A 103 -10.89 5.46 -6.19
C SER A 103 -11.61 4.36 -6.95
N LEU A 104 -11.77 3.20 -6.35
CA LEU A 104 -12.44 2.11 -7.02
C LEU A 104 -13.92 2.41 -7.23
N ILE A 105 -14.54 3.10 -6.29
CA ILE A 105 -15.92 3.48 -6.46
C ILE A 105 -16.05 4.40 -7.67
N HIS A 106 -15.14 5.34 -7.79
CA HIS A 106 -15.18 6.22 -8.94
C HIS A 106 -14.95 5.49 -10.24
N ILE A 107 -14.03 4.56 -10.23
CA ILE A 107 -13.72 3.82 -11.46
C ILE A 107 -14.87 2.94 -11.86
N SER A 108 -15.55 2.32 -10.90
CA SER A 108 -16.60 1.38 -11.27
C SER A 108 -17.89 2.09 -11.67
N GLU A 109 -18.01 3.39 -11.42
CA GLU A 109 -19.18 4.06 -11.84
C GLU A 109 -19.14 4.34 -13.28
N PRO A 110 -20.11 4.00 -14.01
CA PRO A 110 -20.11 4.22 -15.42
C PRO A 110 -20.13 5.65 -15.62
N THR A 111 -19.32 5.98 -16.33
CA THR A 111 -19.27 7.29 -16.53
C THR A 111 -20.29 7.64 -17.32
N ARG A 112 -20.82 7.87 -17.46
CA ARG A 112 -21.58 8.25 -18.06
C ARG A 112 -21.69 8.92 -18.64
N PRO A 113 -21.79 8.93 -19.11
CA PRO A 113 -21.83 9.61 -20.01
C PRO A 113 -22.22 10.45 -20.04
#